data_ef0aeb60defd67a0324caa3fc68159f3
#
_entry.id   ef0aeb60defd67a0324caa3fc68159f3
#
_cell.length_a   1.000
_cell.length_b   1.000
_cell.length_c   1.000
_cell.angle_alpha   90.00
_cell.angle_beta   90.00
_cell.angle_gamma   90.00
#
_symmetry.space_group_name_H-M   'P 1'
#
loop_
_entity.id
_entity.type
_entity.pdbx_description
1 polymer ?
#
loop_
_entity_poly.entity_id
_entity_poly.type
_entity_poly.pdbx_seq_one_letter_code
_entity_poly.pdbx_strand_id
1 'polypeptide(L)'
;MAVINEYKFYVVDLATTDETTMFDPADTLPLISETYIIKSFRVTNNTGNTPTITIKNNTFNIVNLQTLSANASTEILTLPLVVEGSKLLKVTMSSGDSVTIGITYLNIKKEVTV
;
A
#
# COMPACT_ATOMS: atom_id res chain seq x y z
N MET A 1 -18.67 22.48 4.87
CA MET A 1 -17.65 21.42 4.86
C MET A 1 -16.90 21.47 3.54
N ALA A 2 -15.60 21.56 3.58
CA ALA A 2 -14.76 21.52 2.39
C ALA A 2 -14.20 20.10 2.21
N VAL A 3 -13.97 19.71 0.96
CA VAL A 3 -13.30 18.46 0.63
C VAL A 3 -11.96 18.83 0.01
N ILE A 4 -10.88 18.31 0.59
CA ILE A 4 -9.52 18.56 0.12
C ILE A 4 -8.98 17.27 -0.48
N ASN A 5 -8.54 17.35 -1.73
CA ASN A 5 -7.96 16.23 -2.44
C ASN A 5 -6.49 16.50 -2.71
N GLU A 6 -5.63 15.56 -2.31
CA GLU A 6 -4.20 15.67 -2.54
C GLU A 6 -3.65 14.36 -3.09
N TYR A 7 -2.87 14.45 -4.17
CA TYR A 7 -2.06 13.32 -4.60
C TYR A 7 -0.82 13.23 -3.74
N LYS A 8 -0.51 12.01 -3.28
CA LYS A 8 0.65 11.75 -2.43
C LYS A 8 1.36 10.48 -2.89
N PHE A 9 2.60 10.35 -2.45
CA PHE A 9 3.42 9.18 -2.72
C PHE A 9 4.00 8.65 -1.42
N TYR A 10 3.85 7.34 -1.21
CA TYR A 10 4.41 6.63 -0.05
C TYR A 10 5.38 5.57 -0.55
N VAL A 11 6.58 5.52 0.02
CA VAL A 11 7.59 4.54 -0.35
C VAL A 11 8.15 3.89 0.90
N VAL A 12 8.37 2.58 0.83
CA VAL A 12 8.94 1.80 1.92
C VAL A 12 9.74 0.63 1.36
N ASP A 13 10.85 0.30 2.02
CA ASP A 13 11.63 -0.89 1.73
C ASP A 13 11.27 -1.98 2.75
N LEU A 14 11.02 -3.19 2.27
CA LEU A 14 10.76 -4.35 3.12
C LEU A 14 11.78 -5.45 2.83
N ALA A 15 12.21 -6.13 3.90
CA ALA A 15 13.07 -7.31 3.81
C ALA A 15 12.69 -8.28 4.93
N THR A 16 11.40 -8.53 5.11
CA THR A 16 10.86 -9.32 6.20
C THR A 16 9.67 -10.14 5.74
N THR A 17 9.41 -11.25 6.45
CA THR A 17 8.20 -12.04 6.27
C THR A 17 7.08 -11.62 7.22
N ASP A 18 7.32 -10.64 8.09
CA ASP A 18 6.30 -10.13 8.99
C ASP A 18 5.27 -9.30 8.22
N GLU A 19 4.01 -9.39 8.64
CA GLU A 19 2.96 -8.54 8.11
C GLU A 19 3.25 -7.07 8.45
N THR A 20 3.31 -6.23 7.43
CA THR A 20 3.66 -4.82 7.59
C THR A 20 2.49 -3.94 7.18
N THR A 21 2.13 -3.00 8.05
CA THR A 21 1.09 -2.01 7.75
C THR A 21 1.68 -0.90 6.90
N MET A 22 1.03 -0.63 5.76
CA MET A 22 1.41 0.49 4.90
C MET A 22 0.95 1.81 5.52
N PHE A 23 1.62 2.90 5.18
CA PHE A 23 1.34 4.24 5.71
C PHE A 23 1.60 4.35 7.24
N ASP A 24 2.43 3.46 7.78
CA ASP A 24 2.91 3.54 9.16
C ASP A 24 4.21 4.36 9.18
N PRO A 25 4.43 5.27 10.11
CA PRO A 25 3.75 5.49 11.40
C PRO A 25 2.33 6.07 11.28
N ALA A 26 1.61 6.02 12.42
CA ALA A 26 0.18 6.28 12.49
C ALA A 26 -0.27 7.63 11.94
N ASP A 27 0.60 8.62 11.90
CA ASP A 27 0.27 9.94 11.33
C ASP A 27 0.14 9.92 9.81
N THR A 28 0.53 8.81 9.15
CA THR A 28 0.35 8.63 7.72
C THR A 28 -0.78 7.65 7.38
N LEU A 29 -1.40 7.03 8.39
CA LEU A 29 -2.58 6.18 8.18
C LEU A 29 -3.80 7.04 7.86
N PRO A 30 -4.76 6.51 7.06
CA PRO A 30 -5.99 7.25 6.83
C PRO A 30 -6.72 7.47 8.16
N LEU A 31 -7.00 8.73 8.48
CA LEU A 31 -7.83 9.08 9.61
C LEU A 31 -9.28 8.74 9.28
N ILE A 32 -10.14 8.69 10.31
CA ILE A 32 -11.55 8.33 10.12
C ILE A 32 -12.26 9.28 9.14
N SER A 33 -11.78 10.51 9.01
CA SER A 33 -12.30 11.51 8.06
C SER A 33 -11.63 11.48 6.69
N GLU A 34 -10.69 10.55 6.49
CA GLU A 34 -9.91 10.48 5.25
C GLU A 34 -10.20 9.20 4.49
N THR A 35 -10.06 9.28 3.18
CA THR A 35 -10.12 8.11 2.29
C THR A 35 -8.94 8.18 1.36
N TYR A 36 -8.17 7.10 1.27
CA TYR A 36 -7.09 6.97 0.31
C TYR A 36 -7.58 6.17 -0.89
N ILE A 37 -7.42 6.74 -2.07
CA ILE A 37 -7.66 6.01 -3.33
C ILE A 37 -6.29 5.67 -3.90
N ILE A 38 -5.93 4.39 -3.84
CA ILE A 38 -4.64 3.92 -4.34
C ILE A 38 -4.73 3.87 -5.87
N LYS A 39 -3.90 4.67 -6.53
CA LYS A 39 -3.86 4.75 -7.98
C LYS A 39 -2.80 3.84 -8.59
N SER A 40 -1.70 3.62 -7.86
CA SER A 40 -0.61 2.77 -8.30
C SER A 40 0.01 2.11 -7.08
N PHE A 41 0.27 0.82 -7.18
CA PHE A 41 0.96 0.05 -6.16
C PHE A 41 2.08 -0.71 -6.86
N ARG A 42 3.26 -0.11 -6.89
CA ARG A 42 4.41 -0.68 -7.61
C ARG A 42 5.36 -1.32 -6.62
N VAL A 43 5.78 -2.54 -6.94
CA VAL A 43 6.76 -3.26 -6.14
C VAL A 43 7.99 -3.54 -7.01
N THR A 44 9.15 -3.10 -6.53
CA THR A 44 10.43 -3.41 -7.15
C THR A 44 11.11 -4.50 -6.36
N ASN A 45 11.36 -5.63 -7.01
CA ASN A 45 12.10 -6.73 -6.41
C ASN A 45 13.59 -6.47 -6.67
N ASN A 46 14.34 -6.21 -5.60
CA ASN A 46 15.76 -5.86 -5.66
C ASN A 46 16.67 -7.10 -5.64
N THR A 47 16.12 -8.30 -5.83
CA THR A 47 16.86 -9.55 -5.73
C THR A 47 16.70 -10.40 -6.99
N GLY A 48 17.56 -11.40 -7.14
CA GLY A 48 17.45 -12.40 -8.19
C GLY A 48 16.46 -13.52 -7.88
N ASN A 49 15.78 -13.47 -6.74
CA ASN A 49 14.79 -14.45 -6.34
C ASN A 49 13.40 -14.02 -6.81
N THR A 50 12.42 -14.91 -6.67
CA THR A 50 11.04 -14.64 -7.11
C THR A 50 10.05 -14.85 -5.95
N PRO A 51 10.09 -13.97 -4.93
CA PRO A 51 9.15 -14.07 -3.81
C PRO A 51 7.73 -13.76 -4.25
N THR A 52 6.77 -14.08 -3.37
CA THR A 52 5.38 -13.70 -3.58
C THR A 52 4.98 -12.63 -2.59
N ILE A 53 4.00 -11.82 -2.98
CA ILE A 53 3.44 -10.75 -2.16
C ILE A 53 1.95 -10.98 -1.95
N THR A 54 1.49 -10.76 -0.72
CA THR A 54 0.07 -10.77 -0.36
C THR A 54 -0.29 -9.42 0.20
N ILE A 55 -1.38 -8.83 -0.31
CA ILE A 55 -1.86 -7.52 0.11
C ILE A 55 -3.27 -7.68 0.68
N LYS A 56 -3.47 -7.17 1.89
CA LYS A 56 -4.78 -7.19 2.56
C LYS A 56 -5.29 -5.77 2.76
N ASN A 57 -6.57 -5.57 2.51
CA ASN A 57 -7.28 -4.38 2.95
C ASN A 57 -8.07 -4.76 4.19
N ASN A 58 -7.61 -4.29 5.34
CA ASN A 58 -8.07 -4.71 6.65
C ASN A 58 -7.82 -6.22 6.85
N THR A 59 -8.84 -7.07 6.80
CA THR A 59 -8.69 -8.52 6.96
C THR A 59 -8.85 -9.30 5.66
N PHE A 60 -9.16 -8.61 4.56
CA PHE A 60 -9.45 -9.27 3.29
C PHE A 60 -8.26 -9.24 2.35
N ASN A 61 -7.96 -10.41 1.74
CA ASN A 61 -6.92 -10.50 0.73
C ASN A 61 -7.39 -9.80 -0.55
N ILE A 62 -6.64 -8.80 -0.99
CA ILE A 62 -6.86 -8.14 -2.29
C ILE A 62 -5.96 -8.76 -3.34
N VAL A 63 -4.71 -9.06 -2.96
CA VAL A 63 -3.75 -9.77 -3.79
C VAL A 63 -3.24 -10.93 -2.97
N ASN A 64 -3.32 -12.15 -3.51
CA ASN A 64 -2.89 -13.35 -2.80
C ASN A 64 -1.75 -14.04 -3.53
N LEU A 65 -0.57 -14.05 -2.90
CA LEU A 65 0.60 -14.78 -3.38
C LEU A 65 0.98 -14.44 -4.84
N GLN A 66 0.98 -13.14 -5.18
CA GLN A 66 1.43 -12.67 -6.48
C GLN A 66 2.94 -12.83 -6.60
N THR A 67 3.41 -13.56 -7.60
CA THR A 67 4.83 -13.74 -7.85
C THR A 67 5.47 -12.45 -8.37
N LEU A 68 6.63 -12.09 -7.80
CA LEU A 68 7.42 -10.96 -8.26
C LEU A 68 8.59 -11.45 -9.10
N SER A 69 8.74 -10.90 -10.29
CA SER A 69 9.84 -11.24 -11.17
C SER A 69 11.17 -10.72 -10.63
N ALA A 70 12.23 -11.49 -10.83
CA ALA A 70 13.57 -11.12 -10.36
C ALA A 70 14.04 -9.80 -10.97
N ASN A 71 14.60 -8.93 -10.12
CA ASN A 71 15.20 -7.66 -10.54
C ASN A 71 14.28 -6.80 -11.41
N ALA A 72 12.98 -6.82 -11.10
CA ALA A 72 11.97 -6.12 -11.90
C ALA A 72 10.99 -5.34 -11.04
N SER A 73 10.40 -4.31 -11.63
CA SER A 73 9.30 -3.57 -11.02
C SER A 73 7.98 -4.06 -11.61
N THR A 74 6.99 -4.26 -10.75
CA THR A 74 5.67 -4.76 -11.15
C THR A 74 4.59 -3.84 -10.58
N GLU A 75 3.65 -3.44 -11.43
CA GLU A 75 2.44 -2.77 -10.98
C GLU A 75 1.47 -3.84 -10.52
N ILE A 76 1.16 -3.86 -9.21
CA ILE A 76 0.38 -4.94 -8.61
C ILE A 76 -1.13 -4.74 -8.81
N LEU A 77 -1.60 -3.50 -8.68
CA LEU A 77 -3.02 -3.21 -8.80
C LEU A 77 -3.37 -2.79 -10.22
N THR A 78 -4.35 -3.47 -10.82
CA THR A 78 -4.83 -3.14 -12.15
C THR A 78 -5.98 -2.13 -12.12
N LEU A 79 -6.62 -1.98 -10.96
CA LEU A 79 -7.71 -1.04 -10.73
C LEU A 79 -7.45 -0.28 -9.43
N PRO A 80 -7.99 0.94 -9.30
CA PRO A 80 -7.85 1.69 -8.05
C PRO A 80 -8.43 0.95 -6.86
N LEU A 81 -7.76 1.05 -5.71
CA LEU A 81 -8.19 0.44 -4.46
C LEU A 81 -8.54 1.54 -3.47
N VAL A 82 -9.70 1.45 -2.86
CA VAL A 82 -10.15 2.42 -1.84
C VAL A 82 -9.78 1.89 -0.46
N VAL A 83 -9.03 2.70 0.30
CA VAL A 83 -8.72 2.43 1.70
C VAL A 83 -9.39 3.51 2.53
N GLU A 84 -10.48 3.14 3.19
CA GLU A 84 -11.28 4.07 4.00
C GLU A 84 -10.62 4.34 5.34
N GLY A 85 -11.00 5.43 5.97
CA GLY A 85 -10.51 5.80 7.28
C GLY A 85 -10.65 4.67 8.29
N SER A 86 -9.67 4.51 9.14
CA SER A 86 -9.52 3.46 10.14
C SER A 86 -9.28 2.05 9.61
N LYS A 87 -9.24 1.84 8.30
CA LYS A 87 -8.85 0.56 7.71
C LYS A 87 -7.34 0.52 7.49
N LEU A 88 -6.77 -0.68 7.52
CA LEU A 88 -5.33 -0.88 7.39
C LEU A 88 -5.03 -1.63 6.09
N LEU A 89 -4.09 -1.10 5.34
CA LEU A 89 -3.53 -1.78 4.16
C LEU A 89 -2.27 -2.51 4.60
N LYS A 90 -2.25 -3.83 4.47
CA LYS A 90 -1.17 -4.67 4.98
C LYS A 90 -0.52 -5.48 3.88
N VAL A 91 0.79 -5.67 4.00
CA VAL A 91 1.60 -6.41 3.03
C VAL A 91 2.37 -7.51 3.74
N THR A 92 2.37 -8.71 3.16
CA THR A 92 3.17 -9.84 3.65
C THR A 92 3.97 -10.42 2.49
N MET A 93 5.27 -10.58 2.70
CA MET A 93 6.17 -11.21 1.74
C MET A 93 6.40 -12.67 2.12
N SER A 94 6.59 -13.55 1.12
CA SER A 94 6.87 -14.98 1.36
C SER A 94 8.28 -15.25 1.87
N SER A 95 9.20 -14.29 1.69
CA SER A 95 10.59 -14.42 2.14
C SER A 95 11.16 -13.05 2.47
N GLY A 96 12.36 -13.03 3.08
CA GLY A 96 13.05 -11.80 3.46
C GLY A 96 13.77 -11.10 2.32
N ASP A 97 13.41 -11.39 1.08
CA ASP A 97 13.99 -10.71 -0.08
C ASP A 97 13.66 -9.22 -0.07
N SER A 98 14.66 -8.38 -0.38
CA SER A 98 14.49 -6.94 -0.37
C SER A 98 13.58 -6.46 -1.50
N VAL A 99 12.52 -5.76 -1.16
CA VAL A 99 11.62 -5.14 -2.12
C VAL A 99 11.37 -3.69 -1.74
N THR A 100 11.16 -2.84 -2.73
CA THR A 100 10.77 -1.45 -2.54
C THR A 100 9.34 -1.28 -3.02
N ILE A 101 8.47 -0.78 -2.15
CA ILE A 101 7.06 -0.56 -2.45
C ILE A 101 6.82 0.94 -2.62
N GLY A 102 6.29 1.33 -3.78
CA GLY A 102 5.90 2.71 -4.07
C GLY A 102 4.41 2.80 -4.34
N ILE A 103 3.71 3.59 -3.55
CA ILE A 103 2.26 3.75 -3.64
C ILE A 103 1.93 5.20 -3.97
N THR A 104 1.27 5.40 -5.12
CA THR A 104 0.69 6.69 -5.47
C THR A 104 -0.78 6.66 -5.12
N TYR A 105 -1.23 7.63 -4.35
CA TYR A 105 -2.61 7.65 -3.89
C TYR A 105 -3.18 9.06 -3.85
N LEU A 106 -4.50 9.13 -3.96
CA LEU A 106 -5.26 10.36 -3.76
C LEU A 106 -5.83 10.34 -2.35
N ASN A 107 -5.45 11.33 -1.54
CA ASN A 107 -6.01 11.50 -0.21
C ASN A 107 -7.22 12.43 -0.29
N ILE A 108 -8.40 11.90 -0.01
CA ILE A 108 -9.63 12.68 0.07
C ILE A 108 -9.90 12.94 1.55
N LYS A 109 -9.82 14.21 1.92
CA LYS A 109 -9.98 14.63 3.30
C LYS A 109 -11.18 15.56 3.42
N LYS A 110 -12.07 15.27 4.34
CA LYS A 110 -13.18 16.16 4.68
C LYS A 110 -12.75 17.10 5.80
N GLU A 111 -12.86 18.38 5.53
CA GLU A 111 -12.64 19.39 6.55
C GLU A 111 -13.95 19.57 7.34
N VAL A 112 -13.87 19.34 8.64
CA VAL A 112 -15.04 19.51 9.53
C VAL A 112 -15.08 20.96 9.97
N THR A 113 -16.13 21.66 9.59
CA THR A 113 -16.43 23.00 10.10
C THR A 113 -17.32 22.88 11.33
N VAL A 114 -16.88 23.50 12.37
CA VAL A 114 -17.62 23.52 13.63
C VAL A 114 -18.55 24.72 13.66
#